data_5171464e070adedc10db30fd7f9d4c09
#
_entry.id   5171464e070adedc10db30fd7f9d4c09
#
_cell.length_a   1.000
_cell.length_b   1.000
_cell.length_c   1.000
_cell.angle_alpha   90.00
_cell.angle_beta   90.00
_cell.angle_gamma   90.00
#
_symmetry.space_group_name_H-M   'P 1'
#
loop_
_entity.id
_entity.type
_entity.pdbx_description
1 polymer ?
#
loop_
_entity_poly.entity_id
_entity_poly.type
_entity_poly.pdbx_seq_one_letter_code
_entity_poly.pdbx_strand_id
1 'polypeptide(L)'
;VIDWLNGRAKGYTTPDGKEEVKAYWTNGRVGMIGTSYNGTIPFAAATTGVEGLKAIIPVAPNTSYYHYYRSNGLVRSPGGYLGEDADVLYDFIFSNPDNCHYCDSVVRDAEMAVGLDRVTGDYNEFWGKRDLMNYMEPFKAAVLMAHAFNDWNVVPSHSYRFIKELKEMGLPLQIYYHQGGHGGEPPFKMMNRWFTRYLVGAENGVENDPKAFIVREKDDRLKPTAYPDYPHPDALPVTFFLTPGAPAAGTLVTERGAAQGTETLTDNFSFTGSMLAQAEYTNHRLLYLTPV
;
A
#
# COMPACT_ATOMS: atom_id res chain seq x y z
N VAL A 1 7.36 22.23 -0.21
CA VAL A 1 7.58 22.33 -1.68
C VAL A 1 6.29 22.69 -2.41
N ILE A 2 5.15 21.99 -2.21
CA ILE A 2 3.89 22.30 -2.91
C ILE A 2 3.46 23.75 -2.65
N ASP A 3 3.54 24.22 -1.40
CA ASP A 3 3.24 25.61 -1.06
C ASP A 3 4.16 26.61 -1.74
N TRP A 4 5.45 26.30 -1.82
CA TRP A 4 6.41 27.13 -2.54
C TRP A 4 6.10 27.18 -4.05
N LEU A 5 5.78 26.04 -4.67
CA LEU A 5 5.35 25.99 -6.07
C LEU A 5 4.09 26.81 -6.35
N ASN A 6 3.31 27.07 -5.32
CA ASN A 6 2.07 27.89 -5.36
C ASN A 6 2.25 29.30 -4.78
N GLY A 7 3.45 29.73 -4.46
CA GLY A 7 3.75 31.06 -3.92
C GLY A 7 3.29 31.30 -2.47
N ARG A 8 2.92 30.25 -1.73
CA ARG A 8 2.48 30.33 -0.33
C ARG A 8 3.60 30.11 0.68
N ALA A 9 4.77 29.64 0.23
CA ALA A 9 5.96 29.52 1.06
C ALA A 9 7.17 30.12 0.36
N LYS A 10 8.16 30.54 1.15
CA LYS A 10 9.43 31.04 0.62
C LYS A 10 10.40 29.90 0.37
N GLY A 11 11.19 30.01 -0.69
CA GLY A 11 12.32 29.17 -0.99
C GLY A 11 13.57 30.02 -1.24
N TYR A 12 14.73 29.47 -0.98
CA TYR A 12 16.00 30.15 -1.10
C TYR A 12 16.98 29.33 -1.92
N THR A 13 18.00 30.00 -2.53
CA THR A 13 19.02 29.35 -3.37
C THR A 13 19.89 28.40 -2.59
N THR A 14 20.09 28.63 -1.29
CA THR A 14 20.85 27.77 -0.37
C THR A 14 20.14 27.66 0.98
N PRO A 15 20.40 26.63 1.80
CA PRO A 15 19.77 26.47 3.12
C PRO A 15 19.94 27.68 4.03
N ASP A 16 21.09 28.33 4.00
CA ASP A 16 21.42 29.53 4.78
C ASP A 16 21.32 30.83 3.97
N GLY A 17 20.81 30.74 2.75
CA GLY A 17 20.74 31.85 1.80
C GLY A 17 19.69 32.89 2.15
N LYS A 18 19.91 34.12 1.68
CA LYS A 18 18.97 35.22 1.79
C LYS A 18 18.30 35.56 0.46
N GLU A 19 18.79 34.99 -0.62
CA GLU A 19 18.25 35.20 -1.97
C GLU A 19 17.01 34.31 -2.17
N GLU A 20 15.84 34.97 -2.23
CA GLU A 20 14.57 34.27 -2.42
C GLU A 20 14.39 33.84 -3.87
N VAL A 21 13.96 32.60 -4.06
CA VAL A 21 13.61 32.02 -5.37
C VAL A 21 12.12 31.79 -5.46
N LYS A 22 11.52 32.21 -6.57
CA LYS A 22 10.11 32.01 -6.90
C LYS A 22 9.95 31.06 -8.07
N ALA A 23 8.99 30.15 -7.97
CA ALA A 23 8.67 29.20 -9.01
C ALA A 23 7.74 29.82 -10.09
N TYR A 24 8.22 30.82 -10.81
CA TYR A 24 7.46 31.58 -11.83
C TYR A 24 7.04 30.72 -13.04
N TRP A 25 7.64 29.57 -13.21
CA TRP A 25 7.45 28.64 -14.32
C TRP A 25 6.35 27.60 -14.07
N THR A 26 5.79 27.52 -12.86
CA THR A 26 4.72 26.57 -12.52
C THR A 26 3.33 27.14 -12.79
N ASN A 27 2.38 26.26 -13.09
CA ASN A 27 0.96 26.60 -13.15
C ASN A 27 0.23 26.34 -11.81
N GLY A 28 0.96 26.00 -10.74
CA GLY A 28 0.45 25.70 -9.41
C GLY A 28 -0.18 24.31 -9.25
N ARG A 29 -0.28 23.52 -10.31
CA ARG A 29 -0.80 22.15 -10.26
C ARG A 29 0.35 21.17 -10.10
N VAL A 30 0.33 20.42 -9.02
CA VAL A 30 1.39 19.47 -8.66
C VAL A 30 0.86 18.04 -8.75
N GLY A 31 1.67 17.16 -9.33
CA GLY A 31 1.48 15.71 -9.32
C GLY A 31 2.59 15.04 -8.53
N MET A 32 2.29 13.92 -7.89
CA MET A 32 3.28 13.10 -7.21
C MET A 32 3.16 11.65 -7.65
N ILE A 33 4.31 10.99 -7.78
CA ILE A 33 4.41 9.56 -8.10
C ILE A 33 5.54 8.95 -7.28
N GLY A 34 5.38 7.71 -6.89
CA GLY A 34 6.42 6.95 -6.23
C GLY A 34 5.99 5.55 -5.87
N THR A 35 6.98 4.71 -5.58
CA THR A 35 6.80 3.30 -5.27
C THR A 35 7.13 3.04 -3.81
N SER A 36 6.38 2.12 -3.15
CA SER A 36 6.62 1.69 -1.78
C SER A 36 6.53 2.87 -0.79
N TYR A 37 7.53 3.12 0.02
CA TYR A 37 7.63 4.29 0.89
C TYR A 37 7.44 5.61 0.12
N ASN A 38 8.04 5.71 -1.07
CA ASN A 38 7.84 6.87 -1.95
C ASN A 38 6.44 6.92 -2.56
N GLY A 39 5.67 5.84 -2.54
CA GLY A 39 4.24 5.79 -2.86
C GLY A 39 3.35 6.22 -1.69
N THR A 40 3.81 5.96 -0.46
CA THR A 40 3.17 6.43 0.78
C THR A 40 3.24 7.96 0.92
N ILE A 41 4.37 8.57 0.51
CA ILE A 41 4.56 10.03 0.59
C ILE A 41 3.49 10.82 -0.20
N PRO A 42 3.17 10.52 -1.48
CA PRO A 42 2.07 11.15 -2.20
C PRO A 42 0.73 11.00 -1.48
N PHE A 43 0.46 9.82 -0.94
CA PHE A 43 -0.75 9.59 -0.17
C PHE A 43 -0.78 10.47 1.10
N ALA A 44 0.29 10.44 1.91
CA ALA A 44 0.40 11.28 3.11
C ALA A 44 0.29 12.77 2.79
N ALA A 45 0.91 13.25 1.71
CA ALA A 45 0.76 14.64 1.28
C ALA A 45 -0.70 14.97 0.93
N ALA A 46 -1.42 14.08 0.27
CA ALA A 46 -2.81 14.30 -0.11
C ALA A 46 -3.76 14.32 1.10
N THR A 47 -3.48 13.54 2.17
CA THR A 47 -4.28 13.58 3.41
C THR A 47 -4.15 14.88 4.19
N THR A 48 -3.15 15.74 3.88
CA THR A 48 -3.07 17.07 4.45
C THR A 48 -4.05 18.07 3.82
N GLY A 49 -4.70 17.71 2.72
CA GLY A 49 -5.54 18.62 1.93
C GLY A 49 -4.78 19.75 1.27
N VAL A 50 -3.44 19.65 1.14
CA VAL A 50 -2.60 20.73 0.62
C VAL A 50 -3.09 21.20 -0.76
N GLU A 51 -3.36 22.47 -0.84
CA GLU A 51 -3.84 23.08 -2.08
C GLU A 51 -2.75 23.02 -3.16
N GLY A 52 -3.15 22.69 -4.40
CA GLY A 52 -2.21 22.55 -5.52
C GLY A 52 -1.85 21.09 -5.83
N LEU A 53 -1.93 20.15 -4.90
CA LEU A 53 -1.78 18.73 -5.19
C LEU A 53 -3.03 18.22 -5.92
N LYS A 54 -2.91 17.98 -7.22
CA LYS A 54 -4.05 17.66 -8.11
C LYS A 54 -4.17 16.19 -8.46
N ALA A 55 -3.04 15.47 -8.55
CA ALA A 55 -3.04 14.07 -8.90
C ALA A 55 -1.88 13.32 -8.25
N ILE A 56 -2.12 12.07 -7.89
CA ILE A 56 -1.08 11.18 -7.39
C ILE A 56 -1.13 9.82 -8.11
N ILE A 57 0.04 9.19 -8.22
CA ILE A 57 0.20 7.81 -8.71
C ILE A 57 0.96 7.02 -7.63
N PRO A 58 0.30 6.59 -6.56
CA PRO A 58 0.93 5.76 -5.56
C PRO A 58 1.05 4.32 -6.07
N VAL A 59 2.28 3.80 -6.09
CA VAL A 59 2.58 2.42 -6.48
C VAL A 59 2.93 1.62 -5.24
N ALA A 60 2.17 0.59 -4.94
CA ALA A 60 2.34 -0.25 -3.75
C ALA A 60 2.53 0.56 -2.44
N PRO A 61 1.65 1.54 -2.14
CA PRO A 61 1.79 2.39 -0.97
C PRO A 61 1.47 1.66 0.31
N ASN A 62 2.26 1.88 1.35
CA ASN A 62 1.84 1.57 2.72
C ASN A 62 0.83 2.64 3.18
N THR A 63 -0.37 2.23 3.52
CA THR A 63 -1.46 3.12 3.97
C THR A 63 -1.65 3.11 5.49
N SER A 64 -1.07 2.13 6.18
CA SER A 64 -1.15 1.99 7.64
C SER A 64 0.03 1.17 8.15
N TYR A 65 0.86 1.75 9.01
CA TYR A 65 1.98 1.02 9.59
C TYR A 65 1.53 -0.10 10.51
N TYR A 66 0.35 -0.01 11.14
CA TYR A 66 -0.23 -1.11 11.87
C TYR A 66 -0.46 -2.33 10.97
N HIS A 67 -1.19 -2.16 9.88
CA HIS A 67 -1.46 -3.27 8.95
C HIS A 67 -0.21 -3.74 8.17
N TYR A 68 0.86 -2.96 8.19
CA TYR A 68 2.13 -3.35 7.61
C TYR A 68 2.93 -4.27 8.55
N TYR A 69 2.90 -4.00 9.86
CA TYR A 69 3.67 -4.74 10.87
C TYR A 69 2.84 -5.65 11.76
N ARG A 70 1.53 -5.65 11.64
CA ARG A 70 0.63 -6.49 12.44
C ARG A 70 -0.34 -7.26 11.54
N SER A 71 -0.59 -8.52 11.90
CA SER A 71 -1.60 -9.35 11.28
C SER A 71 -2.36 -10.07 12.40
N ASN A 72 -3.61 -9.69 12.62
CA ASN A 72 -4.43 -10.22 13.73
C ASN A 72 -3.74 -10.14 15.10
N GLY A 73 -3.06 -9.05 15.41
CA GLY A 73 -2.31 -8.84 16.64
C GLY A 73 -0.92 -9.48 16.68
N LEU A 74 -0.55 -10.28 15.68
CA LEU A 74 0.78 -10.86 15.58
C LEU A 74 1.74 -9.91 14.86
N VAL A 75 3.00 -9.88 15.30
CA VAL A 75 4.06 -9.16 14.59
C VAL A 75 4.32 -9.85 13.26
N ARG A 76 4.21 -9.09 12.19
CA ARG A 76 4.51 -9.49 10.83
C ARG A 76 5.81 -8.83 10.39
N SER A 77 6.72 -9.60 9.81
CA SER A 77 8.00 -9.09 9.28
C SER A 77 7.90 -8.91 7.76
N PRO A 78 7.53 -7.72 7.25
CA PRO A 78 7.27 -7.52 5.82
C PRO A 78 8.53 -7.59 4.96
N GLY A 79 9.70 -7.27 5.51
CA GLY A 79 10.99 -7.39 4.81
C GLY A 79 11.51 -8.82 4.70
N GLY A 80 10.87 -9.77 5.37
CA GLY A 80 11.16 -11.20 5.25
C GLY A 80 12.27 -11.70 6.16
N TYR A 81 12.72 -10.94 7.14
CA TYR A 81 13.62 -11.44 8.18
C TYR A 81 12.97 -11.35 9.56
N LEU A 82 13.30 -12.33 10.39
CA LEU A 82 12.75 -12.46 11.73
C LEU A 82 13.07 -11.25 12.60
N GLY A 83 12.06 -10.73 13.27
CA GLY A 83 12.21 -9.64 14.23
C GLY A 83 12.15 -8.24 13.61
N GLU A 84 11.93 -8.12 12.31
CA GLU A 84 11.66 -6.81 11.70
C GLU A 84 10.35 -6.25 12.26
N ASP A 85 10.42 -5.00 12.72
CA ASP A 85 9.27 -4.22 13.16
C ASP A 85 9.56 -2.74 12.88
N ALA A 86 8.68 -1.83 13.24
CA ALA A 86 8.80 -0.42 12.90
C ALA A 86 10.06 0.26 13.47
N ASP A 87 10.57 -0.19 14.61
CA ASP A 87 11.83 0.30 15.18
C ASP A 87 13.07 -0.12 14.36
N VAL A 88 13.04 -1.31 13.77
CA VAL A 88 14.11 -1.76 12.86
C VAL A 88 14.10 -0.94 11.57
N LEU A 89 12.90 -0.65 11.02
CA LEU A 89 12.78 0.28 9.87
C LEU A 89 13.27 1.68 10.24
N TYR A 90 12.94 2.14 11.45
CA TYR A 90 13.44 3.41 11.97
C TYR A 90 14.96 3.45 11.98
N ASP A 91 15.64 2.46 12.56
CA ASP A 91 17.11 2.39 12.63
C ASP A 91 17.75 2.37 11.24
N PHE A 92 17.11 1.69 10.29
CA PHE A 92 17.58 1.66 8.90
C PHE A 92 17.50 3.04 8.22
N ILE A 93 16.46 3.82 8.50
CA ILE A 93 16.25 5.14 7.90
C ILE A 93 17.08 6.21 8.61
N PHE A 94 17.12 6.20 9.94
CA PHE A 94 17.83 7.19 10.77
C PHE A 94 19.26 6.72 11.08
N SER A 95 20.04 6.47 10.05
CA SER A 95 21.43 6.04 10.18
C SER A 95 22.44 7.19 10.25
N ASN A 96 22.00 8.45 10.16
CA ASN A 96 22.92 9.60 10.23
C ASN A 96 23.40 9.84 11.68
N PRO A 97 24.69 9.66 11.98
CA PRO A 97 25.21 9.76 13.34
C PRO A 97 25.10 11.17 13.94
N ASP A 98 25.00 12.22 13.12
CA ASP A 98 24.95 13.61 13.62
C ASP A 98 23.60 13.95 14.27
N ASN A 99 22.52 13.26 13.93
CA ASN A 99 21.16 13.55 14.40
C ASN A 99 20.48 12.37 15.12
N CYS A 100 21.10 11.17 15.14
CA CYS A 100 20.45 9.98 15.68
C CYS A 100 20.16 10.07 17.18
N HIS A 101 21.06 10.63 17.99
CA HIS A 101 20.90 10.63 19.45
C HIS A 101 19.61 11.26 19.94
N TYR A 102 19.19 12.41 19.39
CA TYR A 102 17.91 13.02 19.78
C TYR A 102 16.74 12.16 19.33
N CYS A 103 16.72 11.78 18.06
CA CYS A 103 15.63 10.99 17.51
C CYS A 103 15.55 9.60 18.16
N ASP A 104 16.69 8.97 18.44
CA ASP A 104 16.72 7.68 19.13
C ASP A 104 16.09 7.78 20.51
N SER A 105 16.46 8.77 21.30
CA SER A 105 15.96 8.92 22.67
C SER A 105 14.46 9.28 22.72
N VAL A 106 13.97 10.13 21.80
CA VAL A 106 12.60 10.66 21.82
C VAL A 106 11.63 9.73 21.06
N VAL A 107 12.05 9.18 19.90
CA VAL A 107 11.18 8.38 19.04
C VAL A 107 11.35 6.90 19.32
N ARG A 108 12.55 6.33 19.11
CA ARG A 108 12.75 4.88 19.22
C ARG A 108 12.64 4.40 20.68
N ASP A 109 13.43 4.96 21.58
CA ASP A 109 13.60 4.44 22.95
C ASP A 109 12.46 4.87 23.89
N ALA A 110 11.72 5.92 23.56
CA ALA A 110 10.56 6.37 24.32
C ALA A 110 9.23 6.03 23.63
N GLU A 111 8.93 6.65 22.50
CA GLU A 111 7.61 6.52 21.86
C GLU A 111 7.38 5.12 21.28
N MET A 112 8.36 4.61 20.51
CA MET A 112 8.22 3.30 19.85
C MET A 112 8.32 2.16 20.85
N ALA A 113 9.20 2.26 21.85
CA ALA A 113 9.39 1.20 22.86
C ALA A 113 8.08 0.84 23.57
N VAL A 114 7.21 1.83 23.79
CA VAL A 114 5.89 1.63 24.40
C VAL A 114 4.81 1.38 23.35
N GLY A 115 4.78 2.20 22.29
CA GLY A 115 3.69 2.25 21.31
C GLY A 115 3.61 1.01 20.42
N LEU A 116 4.71 0.29 20.17
CA LEU A 116 4.71 -0.92 19.35
C LEU A 116 3.87 -2.05 19.98
N ASP A 117 3.78 -2.08 21.30
CA ASP A 117 3.02 -3.06 22.08
C ASP A 117 3.09 -4.48 21.49
N ARG A 118 4.26 -5.09 21.59
CA ARG A 118 4.51 -6.46 21.12
C ARG A 118 3.86 -7.53 21.99
N VAL A 119 3.30 -7.14 23.15
CA VAL A 119 2.66 -8.08 24.11
C VAL A 119 1.23 -8.36 23.68
N THR A 120 0.43 -7.32 23.44
CA THR A 120 -0.97 -7.50 23.01
C THR A 120 -1.10 -7.51 21.50
N GLY A 121 -0.25 -6.76 20.79
CA GLY A 121 -0.36 -6.55 19.35
C GLY A 121 -1.55 -5.68 18.93
N ASP A 122 -2.20 -5.02 19.89
CA ASP A 122 -3.41 -4.24 19.65
C ASP A 122 -3.14 -2.92 18.93
N TYR A 123 -4.16 -2.47 18.20
CA TYR A 123 -4.18 -1.13 17.62
C TYR A 123 -4.36 -0.09 18.73
N ASN A 124 -3.44 0.87 18.80
CA ASN A 124 -3.43 1.92 19.79
C ASN A 124 -3.15 3.31 19.18
N GLU A 125 -3.01 4.35 20.00
CA GLU A 125 -2.79 5.73 19.53
C GLU A 125 -1.48 5.89 18.74
N PHE A 126 -0.43 5.15 19.08
CA PHE A 126 0.83 5.16 18.33
C PHE A 126 0.61 4.74 16.88
N TRP A 127 -0.12 3.65 16.67
CA TRP A 127 -0.48 3.16 15.35
C TRP A 127 -1.49 4.06 14.66
N GLY A 128 -2.44 4.63 15.41
CA GLY A 128 -3.45 5.54 14.88
C GLY A 128 -2.86 6.79 14.23
N LYS A 129 -1.78 7.34 14.81
CA LYS A 129 -1.02 8.46 14.24
C LYS A 129 -0.27 8.10 12.96
N ARG A 130 -0.05 6.81 12.70
CA ARG A 130 0.68 6.25 11.56
C ARG A 130 -0.24 5.46 10.60
N ASP A 131 -1.53 5.60 10.76
CA ASP A 131 -2.55 5.08 9.85
C ASP A 131 -3.14 6.23 9.05
N LEU A 132 -2.69 6.38 7.80
CA LEU A 132 -3.09 7.47 6.92
C LEU A 132 -4.58 7.43 6.57
N MET A 133 -5.21 6.27 6.72
CA MET A 133 -6.65 6.12 6.49
C MET A 133 -7.49 6.92 7.49
N ASN A 134 -6.94 7.28 8.66
CA ASN A 134 -7.61 8.13 9.65
C ASN A 134 -7.66 9.62 9.23
N TYR A 135 -6.98 10.01 8.16
CA TYR A 135 -6.82 11.40 7.75
C TYR A 135 -7.37 11.66 6.34
N MET A 136 -8.34 10.86 5.89
CA MET A 136 -8.88 10.95 4.52
C MET A 136 -9.79 12.16 4.27
N GLU A 137 -10.40 12.73 5.29
CA GLU A 137 -11.40 13.82 5.16
C GLU A 137 -10.98 14.98 4.24
N PRO A 138 -9.75 15.55 4.33
CA PRO A 138 -9.34 16.66 3.46
C PRO A 138 -8.79 16.22 2.09
N PHE A 139 -8.78 14.93 1.77
CA PHE A 139 -8.21 14.39 0.54
C PHE A 139 -9.00 14.83 -0.71
N LYS A 140 -8.31 15.34 -1.74
CA LYS A 140 -8.94 15.90 -2.97
C LYS A 140 -8.25 15.48 -4.26
N ALA A 141 -7.08 14.88 -4.19
CA ALA A 141 -6.28 14.54 -5.38
C ALA A 141 -6.93 13.42 -6.19
N ALA A 142 -6.80 13.50 -7.52
CA ALA A 142 -7.11 12.38 -8.40
C ALA A 142 -6.06 11.25 -8.24
N VAL A 143 -6.49 9.98 -8.21
CA VAL A 143 -5.61 8.84 -7.90
C VAL A 143 -5.57 7.82 -9.04
N LEU A 144 -4.39 7.56 -9.58
CA LEU A 144 -4.11 6.35 -10.36
C LEU A 144 -3.37 5.37 -9.44
N MET A 145 -4.13 4.46 -8.82
CA MET A 145 -3.60 3.46 -7.89
C MET A 145 -2.95 2.31 -8.64
N ALA A 146 -1.71 1.95 -8.28
CA ALA A 146 -1.04 0.79 -8.84
C ALA A 146 -0.58 -0.18 -7.74
N HIS A 147 -0.78 -1.49 -7.94
CA HIS A 147 -0.30 -2.52 -7.04
C HIS A 147 -0.12 -3.87 -7.74
N ALA A 148 0.62 -4.77 -7.11
CA ALA A 148 0.74 -6.15 -7.56
C ALA A 148 -0.06 -7.10 -6.66
N PHE A 149 -0.71 -8.11 -7.25
CA PHE A 149 -1.43 -9.13 -6.47
C PHE A 149 -0.51 -10.02 -5.62
N ASN A 150 0.74 -10.21 -6.05
CA ASN A 150 1.73 -11.03 -5.35
C ASN A 150 2.75 -10.18 -4.56
N ASP A 151 2.34 -9.02 -4.10
CA ASP A 151 3.17 -8.20 -3.22
C ASP A 151 3.14 -8.75 -1.79
N TRP A 152 4.22 -9.38 -1.37
CA TRP A 152 4.39 -9.95 -0.03
C TRP A 152 5.00 -8.95 0.96
N ASN A 153 5.51 -7.83 0.49
CA ASN A 153 6.03 -6.75 1.32
C ASN A 153 4.88 -5.84 1.77
N VAL A 154 4.39 -4.97 0.88
CA VAL A 154 3.18 -4.21 1.13
C VAL A 154 1.99 -4.97 0.53
N VAL A 155 1.27 -5.70 1.34
CA VAL A 155 0.18 -6.56 0.84
C VAL A 155 -0.92 -5.77 0.14
N PRO A 156 -1.57 -6.32 -0.91
CA PRO A 156 -2.57 -5.60 -1.72
C PRO A 156 -3.75 -5.03 -0.94
N SER A 157 -4.01 -5.52 0.25
CA SER A 157 -5.07 -4.99 1.13
C SER A 157 -4.88 -3.51 1.48
N HIS A 158 -3.65 -3.00 1.48
CA HIS A 158 -3.38 -1.57 1.66
C HIS A 158 -4.05 -0.73 0.58
N SER A 159 -3.78 -1.05 -0.70
CA SER A 159 -4.40 -0.33 -1.81
C SER A 159 -5.91 -0.60 -1.92
N TYR A 160 -6.37 -1.81 -1.59
CA TYR A 160 -7.80 -2.11 -1.62
C TYR A 160 -8.61 -1.27 -0.61
N ARG A 161 -8.12 -1.12 0.61
CA ARG A 161 -8.75 -0.24 1.63
C ARG A 161 -8.80 1.20 1.14
N PHE A 162 -7.71 1.68 0.56
CA PHE A 162 -7.63 3.03 0.01
C PHE A 162 -8.57 3.24 -1.18
N ILE A 163 -8.61 2.31 -2.13
CA ILE A 163 -9.55 2.32 -3.26
C ILE A 163 -11.01 2.39 -2.78
N LYS A 164 -11.36 1.61 -1.76
CA LYS A 164 -12.71 1.61 -1.21
C LYS A 164 -13.09 3.00 -0.69
N GLU A 165 -12.23 3.61 0.12
CA GLU A 165 -12.45 4.96 0.66
C GLU A 165 -12.58 6.02 -0.43
N LEU A 166 -11.68 6.01 -1.44
CA LEU A 166 -11.74 6.93 -2.57
C LEU A 166 -13.05 6.83 -3.35
N LYS A 167 -13.59 5.62 -3.49
CA LYS A 167 -14.91 5.41 -4.13
C LYS A 167 -16.05 5.98 -3.29
N GLU A 168 -16.02 5.78 -1.99
CA GLU A 168 -17.02 6.34 -1.07
C GLU A 168 -16.99 7.87 -1.07
N MET A 169 -15.82 8.47 -1.21
CA MET A 169 -15.64 9.91 -1.36
C MET A 169 -15.99 10.43 -2.76
N GLY A 170 -16.20 9.57 -3.76
CA GLY A 170 -16.51 9.97 -5.13
C GLY A 170 -15.34 10.64 -5.88
N LEU A 171 -14.11 10.39 -5.48
CA LEU A 171 -12.92 11.01 -6.07
C LEU A 171 -12.54 10.34 -7.41
N PRO A 172 -11.90 11.09 -8.34
CA PRO A 172 -11.39 10.53 -9.57
C PRO A 172 -10.37 9.42 -9.29
N LEU A 173 -10.66 8.21 -9.79
CA LEU A 173 -9.89 7.01 -9.51
C LEU A 173 -9.72 6.16 -10.78
N GLN A 174 -8.48 5.75 -11.04
CA GLN A 174 -8.14 4.59 -11.88
C GLN A 174 -7.30 3.59 -11.08
N ILE A 175 -7.41 2.33 -11.43
CA ILE A 175 -6.76 1.21 -10.75
C ILE A 175 -5.94 0.44 -11.77
N TYR A 176 -4.69 0.15 -11.46
CA TYR A 176 -3.83 -0.73 -12.22
C TYR A 176 -3.29 -1.84 -11.33
N TYR A 177 -3.66 -3.09 -11.61
CA TYR A 177 -3.14 -4.25 -10.91
C TYR A 177 -2.39 -5.20 -11.82
N HIS A 178 -1.33 -5.84 -11.31
CA HIS A 178 -0.53 -6.80 -12.07
C HIS A 178 -0.10 -8.01 -11.22
N GLN A 179 0.44 -9.04 -11.88
CA GLN A 179 0.81 -10.32 -11.25
C GLN A 179 2.23 -10.34 -10.67
N GLY A 180 2.96 -9.22 -10.69
CA GLY A 180 4.31 -9.14 -10.13
C GLY A 180 4.35 -9.10 -8.61
N GLY A 181 5.56 -8.92 -8.07
CA GLY A 181 5.82 -8.65 -6.67
C GLY A 181 5.80 -7.15 -6.34
N HIS A 182 6.54 -6.77 -5.30
CA HIS A 182 6.57 -5.39 -4.80
C HIS A 182 7.00 -4.36 -5.84
N GLY A 183 6.17 -3.32 -6.04
CA GLY A 183 6.38 -2.26 -7.03
C GLY A 183 5.60 -2.46 -8.34
N GLY A 184 6.10 -1.87 -9.42
CA GLY A 184 5.53 -1.99 -10.77
C GLY A 184 4.55 -0.90 -11.16
N GLU A 185 5.10 0.13 -11.77
CA GLU A 185 4.34 1.31 -12.24
C GLU A 185 3.37 0.92 -13.37
N PRO A 186 2.27 1.67 -13.52
CA PRO A 186 1.40 1.58 -14.69
C PRO A 186 2.17 1.86 -15.99
N PRO A 187 1.67 1.40 -17.15
CA PRO A 187 2.24 1.79 -18.43
C PRO A 187 2.37 3.30 -18.57
N PHE A 188 3.51 3.77 -19.11
CA PHE A 188 3.80 5.20 -19.25
C PHE A 188 2.64 5.97 -19.90
N LYS A 189 1.98 5.39 -20.89
CA LYS A 189 0.82 6.01 -21.57
C LYS A 189 -0.34 6.30 -20.59
N MET A 190 -0.59 5.43 -19.63
CA MET A 190 -1.63 5.64 -18.60
C MET A 190 -1.23 6.79 -17.67
N MET A 191 0.00 6.76 -17.15
CA MET A 191 0.52 7.80 -16.26
C MET A 191 0.56 9.16 -16.92
N ASN A 192 1.06 9.24 -18.17
CA ASN A 192 1.09 10.47 -18.96
C ASN A 192 -0.32 11.02 -19.17
N ARG A 193 -1.27 10.18 -19.57
CA ARG A 193 -2.66 10.59 -19.79
C ARG A 193 -3.31 11.10 -18.51
N TRP A 194 -3.03 10.47 -17.36
CA TRP A 194 -3.51 10.89 -16.03
C TRP A 194 -2.98 12.27 -15.65
N PHE A 195 -1.67 12.46 -15.69
CA PHE A 195 -1.08 13.74 -15.37
C PHE A 195 -1.42 14.84 -16.36
N THR A 196 -1.52 14.54 -17.66
CA THR A 196 -1.93 15.53 -18.67
C THR A 196 -3.34 16.06 -18.40
N ARG A 197 -4.26 15.22 -17.95
CA ARG A 197 -5.60 15.65 -17.55
C ARG A 197 -5.57 16.57 -16.35
N TYR A 198 -4.96 16.12 -15.25
CA TYR A 198 -5.09 16.80 -13.95
C TYR A 198 -4.07 17.92 -13.74
N LEU A 199 -2.91 17.89 -14.37
CA LEU A 199 -1.88 18.92 -14.21
C LEU A 199 -1.90 19.97 -15.32
N VAL A 200 -2.17 19.55 -16.56
CA VAL A 200 -2.25 20.47 -17.71
C VAL A 200 -3.68 20.94 -17.94
N GLY A 201 -4.67 20.12 -17.64
CA GLY A 201 -6.09 20.40 -17.83
C GLY A 201 -6.58 20.00 -19.23
N ALA A 202 -5.83 19.13 -19.94
CA ALA A 202 -6.26 18.66 -21.26
C ALA A 202 -7.53 17.81 -21.17
N GLU A 203 -8.46 18.06 -22.06
CA GLU A 203 -9.70 17.29 -22.19
C GLU A 203 -9.44 15.99 -22.98
N ASN A 204 -8.77 15.04 -22.35
CA ASN A 204 -8.37 13.77 -22.95
C ASN A 204 -9.34 12.61 -22.63
N GLY A 205 -10.44 12.87 -21.92
CA GLY A 205 -11.51 11.92 -21.63
C GLY A 205 -11.12 10.79 -20.69
N VAL A 206 -10.04 10.91 -19.90
CA VAL A 206 -9.58 9.85 -18.98
C VAL A 206 -10.62 9.51 -17.91
N GLU A 207 -11.47 10.45 -17.54
CA GLU A 207 -12.58 10.28 -16.61
C GLU A 207 -13.68 9.33 -17.10
N ASN A 208 -13.74 9.10 -18.42
CA ASN A 208 -14.69 8.19 -19.07
C ASN A 208 -14.09 6.81 -19.35
N ASP A 209 -12.81 6.61 -19.06
CA ASP A 209 -12.16 5.32 -19.23
C ASP A 209 -12.69 4.30 -18.20
N PRO A 210 -12.53 2.99 -18.48
CA PRO A 210 -12.70 1.95 -17.48
C PRO A 210 -11.93 2.27 -16.20
N LYS A 211 -12.50 1.96 -15.05
CA LYS A 211 -11.88 2.28 -13.75
C LYS A 211 -10.75 1.33 -13.38
N ALA A 212 -10.76 0.11 -13.89
CA ALA A 212 -9.74 -0.87 -13.56
C ALA A 212 -9.04 -1.43 -14.80
N PHE A 213 -7.74 -1.57 -14.70
CA PHE A 213 -6.84 -2.13 -15.71
C PHE A 213 -6.03 -3.23 -15.06
N ILE A 214 -6.34 -4.47 -15.37
CA ILE A 214 -5.79 -5.66 -14.72
C ILE A 214 -4.90 -6.41 -15.70
N VAL A 215 -3.64 -6.63 -15.33
CA VAL A 215 -2.77 -7.58 -16.02
C VAL A 215 -3.11 -8.96 -15.51
N ARG A 216 -3.73 -9.78 -16.35
CA ARG A 216 -4.04 -11.16 -15.99
C ARG A 216 -2.79 -12.03 -16.05
N GLU A 217 -2.88 -13.22 -15.48
CA GLU A 217 -1.78 -14.17 -15.48
C GLU A 217 -1.30 -14.45 -16.92
N LYS A 218 0.00 -14.35 -17.14
CA LYS A 218 0.67 -14.47 -18.45
C LYS A 218 0.45 -13.33 -19.45
N ASP A 219 -0.33 -12.31 -19.10
CA ASP A 219 -0.52 -11.14 -19.97
C ASP A 219 0.70 -10.19 -19.95
N ASP A 220 0.81 -9.40 -21.02
CA ASP A 220 1.80 -8.32 -21.11
C ASP A 220 1.42 -7.17 -20.16
N ARG A 221 2.32 -6.80 -19.26
CA ARG A 221 2.14 -5.69 -18.31
C ARG A 221 1.81 -4.35 -18.99
N LEU A 222 2.25 -4.16 -20.22
CA LEU A 222 1.99 -2.92 -20.97
C LEU A 222 0.61 -2.93 -21.66
N LYS A 223 -0.11 -4.06 -21.60
CA LYS A 223 -1.42 -4.26 -22.24
C LYS A 223 -2.43 -4.84 -21.24
N PRO A 224 -2.71 -4.14 -20.13
CA PRO A 224 -3.66 -4.63 -19.15
C PRO A 224 -5.08 -4.73 -19.75
N THR A 225 -5.84 -5.70 -19.30
CA THR A 225 -7.26 -5.84 -19.64
C THR A 225 -8.07 -4.79 -18.88
N ALA A 226 -8.92 -4.07 -19.59
CA ALA A 226 -9.80 -3.05 -19.01
C ALA A 226 -11.08 -3.70 -18.45
N TYR A 227 -11.49 -3.24 -17.26
CA TYR A 227 -12.72 -3.65 -16.58
C TYR A 227 -13.50 -2.42 -16.09
N PRO A 228 -14.84 -2.51 -16.00
CA PRO A 228 -15.66 -1.39 -15.53
C PRO A 228 -15.23 -0.89 -14.17
N ASP A 229 -14.89 -1.80 -13.26
CA ASP A 229 -14.41 -1.50 -11.91
C ASP A 229 -13.63 -2.69 -11.31
N TYR A 230 -13.08 -2.53 -10.10
CA TYR A 230 -12.48 -3.59 -9.28
C TYR A 230 -12.95 -3.45 -7.80
N PRO A 231 -13.54 -4.49 -7.19
CA PRO A 231 -13.96 -5.74 -7.83
C PRO A 231 -14.92 -5.50 -9.01
N HIS A 232 -15.00 -6.48 -9.93
CA HIS A 232 -15.95 -6.38 -11.05
C HIS A 232 -17.38 -6.23 -10.52
N PRO A 233 -18.23 -5.34 -11.09
CA PRO A 233 -19.58 -5.12 -10.58
C PRO A 233 -20.44 -6.39 -10.51
N ASP A 234 -20.21 -7.35 -11.41
CA ASP A 234 -20.93 -8.64 -11.43
C ASP A 234 -20.28 -9.71 -10.55
N ALA A 235 -19.22 -9.38 -9.80
CA ALA A 235 -18.62 -10.33 -8.88
C ALA A 235 -19.55 -10.62 -7.71
N LEU A 236 -19.81 -11.91 -7.48
CA LEU A 236 -20.65 -12.37 -6.38
C LEU A 236 -19.76 -12.98 -5.27
N PRO A 237 -20.12 -12.75 -4.00
CA PRO A 237 -19.42 -13.40 -2.89
C PRO A 237 -19.70 -14.91 -2.91
N VAL A 238 -18.63 -15.70 -2.74
CA VAL A 238 -18.75 -17.15 -2.58
C VAL A 238 -18.16 -17.53 -1.22
N THR A 239 -18.92 -18.30 -0.45
CA THR A 239 -18.47 -18.85 0.83
C THR A 239 -17.84 -20.22 0.58
N PHE A 240 -16.61 -20.39 1.04
CA PHE A 240 -15.94 -21.68 1.04
C PHE A 240 -15.81 -22.22 2.47
N PHE A 241 -15.99 -23.53 2.59
CA PHE A 241 -15.76 -24.29 3.83
C PHE A 241 -14.49 -25.10 3.69
N LEU A 242 -13.72 -25.16 4.77
CA LEU A 242 -12.46 -25.89 4.82
C LEU A 242 -12.76 -27.38 5.03
N THR A 243 -12.14 -28.25 4.24
CA THR A 243 -12.18 -29.71 4.42
C THR A 243 -10.80 -30.21 4.83
N PRO A 244 -10.67 -31.11 5.83
CA PRO A 244 -9.39 -31.55 6.37
C PRO A 244 -8.41 -32.11 5.33
N GLY A 245 -7.13 -32.04 5.65
CA GLY A 245 -6.01 -32.51 4.82
C GLY A 245 -4.91 -31.45 4.65
N ALA A 246 -5.02 -30.34 5.35
CA ALA A 246 -4.21 -29.14 5.15
C ALA A 246 -2.68 -29.27 5.31
N PRO A 247 -2.09 -30.21 6.07
CA PRO A 247 -0.63 -30.44 6.04
C PRO A 247 -0.10 -30.83 4.67
N ALA A 248 -0.89 -31.55 3.87
CA ALA A 248 -0.62 -31.77 2.44
C ALA A 248 -1.43 -30.79 1.60
N ALA A 249 -2.72 -31.10 1.37
CA ALA A 249 -3.69 -30.21 0.74
C ALA A 249 -5.11 -30.59 1.19
N GLY A 250 -5.74 -29.73 2.02
CA GLY A 250 -7.17 -29.76 2.28
C GLY A 250 -7.93 -29.18 1.09
N THR A 251 -9.26 -29.24 1.13
CA THR A 251 -10.11 -28.80 0.02
C THR A 251 -10.99 -27.62 0.47
N LEU A 252 -11.22 -26.68 -0.43
CA LEU A 252 -12.24 -25.65 -0.32
C LEU A 252 -13.51 -26.11 -1.03
N VAL A 253 -14.62 -26.19 -0.30
CA VAL A 253 -15.92 -26.62 -0.86
C VAL A 253 -16.98 -25.56 -0.61
N THR A 254 -17.99 -25.49 -1.49
CA THR A 254 -19.09 -24.51 -1.37
C THR A 254 -20.23 -25.02 -0.49
N GLU A 255 -20.27 -26.31 -0.21
CA GLU A 255 -21.27 -26.90 0.68
C GLU A 255 -20.62 -27.32 2.00
N ARG A 256 -21.24 -26.96 3.12
CA ARG A 256 -20.75 -27.32 4.44
C ARG A 256 -20.95 -28.83 4.67
N GLY A 257 -19.84 -29.55 4.79
CA GLY A 257 -19.86 -30.96 5.19
C GLY A 257 -20.18 -31.17 6.68
N ALA A 258 -20.08 -32.43 7.13
CA ALA A 258 -20.19 -32.79 8.54
C ALA A 258 -19.13 -32.05 9.38
N ALA A 259 -19.36 -31.95 10.71
CA ALA A 259 -18.43 -31.31 11.64
C ALA A 259 -17.00 -31.85 11.46
N GLN A 260 -16.06 -30.95 11.30
CA GLN A 260 -14.66 -31.27 11.05
C GLN A 260 -13.88 -31.10 12.35
N GLY A 261 -12.81 -31.89 12.47
CA GLY A 261 -11.88 -31.78 13.57
C GLY A 261 -11.04 -30.46 13.50
N THR A 262 -10.18 -30.29 14.47
CA THR A 262 -9.22 -29.18 14.47
C THR A 262 -7.95 -29.62 13.72
N GLU A 263 -7.49 -28.79 12.81
CA GLU A 263 -6.17 -28.90 12.20
C GLU A 263 -5.26 -27.81 12.80
N THR A 264 -4.02 -28.16 13.06
CA THR A 264 -3.05 -27.26 13.69
C THR A 264 -1.79 -27.17 12.83
N LEU A 265 -1.14 -26.02 12.88
CA LEU A 265 0.21 -25.85 12.36
C LEU A 265 1.15 -25.45 13.52
N THR A 266 2.43 -25.74 13.34
CA THR A 266 3.51 -25.25 14.21
C THR A 266 4.31 -24.26 13.42
N ASP A 267 4.35 -23.00 13.88
CA ASP A 267 5.18 -21.99 13.23
C ASP A 267 6.66 -22.37 13.29
N ASN A 268 7.37 -22.11 12.19
CA ASN A 268 8.81 -22.33 12.09
C ASN A 268 9.43 -21.18 11.30
N PHE A 269 10.08 -20.28 12.00
CA PHE A 269 10.69 -19.08 11.45
C PHE A 269 11.78 -19.34 10.39
N SER A 270 12.31 -20.55 10.31
CA SER A 270 13.31 -20.89 9.28
C SER A 270 12.69 -21.13 7.90
N PHE A 271 11.36 -21.23 7.80
CA PHE A 271 10.66 -21.39 6.53
C PHE A 271 10.23 -20.05 5.95
N THR A 272 10.65 -19.79 4.72
CA THR A 272 10.12 -18.67 3.93
C THR A 272 8.74 -19.01 3.35
N GLY A 273 7.96 -18.00 2.97
CA GLY A 273 6.68 -18.20 2.28
C GLY A 273 6.83 -19.03 1.00
N SER A 274 7.92 -18.87 0.25
CA SER A 274 8.21 -19.67 -0.95
C SER A 274 8.46 -21.15 -0.62
N MET A 275 9.23 -21.43 0.43
CA MET A 275 9.47 -22.81 0.89
C MET A 275 8.17 -23.48 1.31
N LEU A 276 7.32 -22.77 2.06
CA LEU A 276 6.02 -23.28 2.47
C LEU A 276 5.08 -23.49 1.28
N ALA A 277 5.09 -22.60 0.29
CA ALA A 277 4.25 -22.71 -0.90
C ALA A 277 4.62 -23.96 -1.76
N GLN A 278 5.90 -24.32 -1.81
CA GLN A 278 6.42 -25.42 -2.63
C GLN A 278 6.42 -26.79 -1.94
N ALA A 279 6.26 -26.83 -0.62
CA ALA A 279 6.26 -28.09 0.11
C ALA A 279 5.04 -28.95 -0.26
N GLU A 280 5.24 -30.22 -0.59
CA GLU A 280 4.14 -31.18 -0.82
C GLU A 280 3.41 -31.48 0.50
N TYR A 281 4.17 -31.66 1.57
CA TYR A 281 3.67 -31.89 2.94
C TYR A 281 4.50 -31.10 3.95
N THR A 282 3.83 -30.45 4.88
CA THR A 282 4.50 -29.80 6.03
C THR A 282 3.50 -29.51 7.16
N ASN A 283 3.94 -29.64 8.40
CA ASN A 283 3.18 -29.22 9.58
C ASN A 283 3.32 -27.72 9.89
N HIS A 284 4.00 -26.96 9.03
CA HIS A 284 4.29 -25.52 9.22
C HIS A 284 3.35 -24.62 8.41
N ARG A 285 2.36 -25.20 7.72
CA ARG A 285 1.28 -24.47 7.06
C ARG A 285 -0.01 -25.28 7.06
N LEU A 286 -1.13 -24.60 6.85
CA LEU A 286 -2.40 -25.21 6.44
C LEU A 286 -2.73 -24.72 5.03
N LEU A 287 -2.82 -25.64 4.07
CA LEU A 287 -3.11 -25.35 2.67
C LEU A 287 -4.47 -25.96 2.30
N TYR A 288 -5.34 -25.14 1.72
CA TYR A 288 -6.64 -25.54 1.20
C TYR A 288 -6.79 -25.08 -0.24
N LEU A 289 -7.20 -25.98 -1.11
CA LEU A 289 -7.32 -25.73 -2.55
C LEU A 289 -8.76 -25.91 -3.02
N THR A 290 -9.18 -25.10 -3.98
CA THR A 290 -10.40 -25.38 -4.73
C THR A 290 -10.19 -26.59 -5.63
N PRO A 291 -11.21 -27.44 -5.86
CA PRO A 291 -11.15 -28.45 -6.92
C PRO A 291 -10.86 -27.79 -8.27
N VAL A 292 -10.06 -28.44 -9.09
CA VAL A 292 -9.73 -27.99 -10.46
C VAL A 292 -10.93 -28.20 -11.37
#